data_048d0dd371745c6e1bcc8aace6e8bb2c
#
_entry.id   048d0dd371745c6e1bcc8aace6e8bb2c
#
_cell.length_a   1.000
_cell.length_b   1.000
_cell.length_c   1.000
_cell.angle_alpha   90.00
_cell.angle_beta   90.00
_cell.angle_gamma   90.00
#
_symmetry.space_group_name_H-M   'P 1'
#
loop_
_entity.id
_entity.type
_entity.pdbx_description
1 polymer ?
#
loop_
_entity_poly.entity_id
_entity_poly.type
_entity_poly.pdbx_seq_one_letter_code
_entity_poly.pdbx_strand_id
1 'polypeptide(L)'
;MNKDDFNSVPSFETELLALLPRLRRFAQSLSRSAADADDLCQAALEKALNARAQWVPGTRLDSWMYRIMRNTWIDTARARTRAAETFVAEEAGTSVTGDDASTVEAGVVRREIDTAMNALPDEQREAVALVLIEGLAYKDAAEVLDIPMGTLTSRLVRGRQALMTMLGEAA
;
A
#
# COMPACT_ATOMS: atom_id res chain seq x y z
N MET A 1 9.00 19.74 37.79
CA MET A 1 9.44 18.74 36.79
C MET A 1 8.67 17.46 37.09
N ASN A 2 7.50 17.33 36.41
CA ASN A 2 6.55 16.24 36.68
C ASN A 2 7.06 14.92 36.12
N LYS A 3 6.99 13.89 36.94
CA LYS A 3 7.44 12.52 36.67
C LYS A 3 6.49 11.71 35.79
N ASP A 4 5.50 12.34 35.15
CA ASP A 4 4.41 11.68 34.44
C ASP A 4 4.56 11.67 32.90
N ASP A 5 5.68 12.21 32.35
CA ASP A 5 5.88 12.34 30.91
C ASP A 5 6.52 11.13 30.21
N PHE A 6 6.81 10.03 30.92
CA PHE A 6 7.60 8.93 30.35
C PHE A 6 6.81 7.67 29.97
N ASN A 7 5.47 7.67 30.06
CA ASN A 7 4.69 6.48 29.70
C ASN A 7 3.33 6.78 29.06
N SER A 8 3.23 7.79 28.24
CA SER A 8 2.02 7.99 27.43
C SER A 8 2.11 7.12 26.18
N VAL A 9 1.34 6.05 26.13
CA VAL A 9 1.05 5.33 24.86
C VAL A 9 0.60 6.39 23.86
N PRO A 10 1.24 6.50 22.67
CA PRO A 10 0.85 7.49 21.67
C PRO A 10 -0.64 7.39 21.37
N SER A 11 -1.30 8.51 21.20
CA SER A 11 -2.72 8.50 20.83
C SER A 11 -2.90 7.88 19.44
N PHE A 12 -4.07 7.33 19.17
CA PHE A 12 -4.42 6.80 17.86
C PHE A 12 -4.09 7.78 16.73
N GLU A 13 -4.42 9.05 16.93
CA GLU A 13 -4.15 10.10 15.94
C GLU A 13 -2.65 10.32 15.72
N THR A 14 -1.86 10.30 16.79
CA THR A 14 -0.40 10.46 16.70
C THR A 14 0.22 9.29 15.93
N GLU A 15 -0.19 8.05 16.24
CA GLU A 15 0.28 6.87 15.53
C GLU A 15 -0.16 6.88 14.06
N LEU A 16 -1.41 7.27 13.79
CA LEU A 16 -1.96 7.35 12.45
C LEU A 16 -1.22 8.38 11.59
N LEU A 17 -0.93 9.56 12.14
CA LEU A 17 -0.15 10.59 11.45
C LEU A 17 1.26 10.12 11.13
N ALA A 18 1.91 9.40 12.03
CA ALA A 18 3.24 8.82 11.79
C ALA A 18 3.24 7.77 10.67
N LEU A 19 2.10 7.11 10.43
CA LEU A 19 1.95 6.11 9.37
C LEU A 19 1.68 6.70 7.98
N LEU A 20 1.26 7.96 7.86
CA LEU A 20 0.84 8.55 6.59
C LEU A 20 1.81 8.35 5.41
N PRO A 21 3.14 8.55 5.56
CA PRO A 21 4.06 8.32 4.46
C PRO A 21 4.07 6.86 3.98
N ARG A 22 3.96 5.91 4.90
CA ARG A 22 3.90 4.48 4.59
C ARG A 22 2.59 4.11 3.91
N LEU A 23 1.46 4.64 4.39
CA LEU A 23 0.15 4.42 3.79
C LEU A 23 0.10 4.95 2.35
N ARG A 24 0.68 6.12 2.08
CA ARG A 24 0.78 6.65 0.71
C ARG A 24 1.59 5.76 -0.22
N ARG A 25 2.75 5.25 0.23
CA ARG A 25 3.54 4.31 -0.57
C ARG A 25 2.76 3.03 -0.88
N PHE A 26 2.08 2.47 0.11
CA PHE A 26 1.27 1.28 -0.09
C PHE A 26 0.09 1.54 -1.03
N ALA A 27 -0.59 2.69 -0.91
CA ALA A 27 -1.64 3.10 -1.83
C ALA A 27 -1.14 3.22 -3.27
N GLN A 28 0.04 3.78 -3.49
CA GLN A 28 0.69 3.82 -4.81
C GLN A 28 0.97 2.42 -5.35
N SER A 29 1.42 1.50 -4.51
CA SER A 29 1.64 0.10 -4.91
C SER A 29 0.35 -0.60 -5.32
N LEU A 30 -0.80 -0.25 -4.75
CA LEU A 30 -2.09 -0.84 -5.11
C LEU A 30 -2.67 -0.23 -6.38
N SER A 31 -2.68 1.09 -6.50
CA SER A 31 -3.45 1.83 -7.49
C SER A 31 -2.74 2.07 -8.81
N ARG A 32 -1.41 2.00 -8.86
CA ARG A 32 -0.57 2.33 -10.02
C ARG A 32 -0.67 3.79 -10.52
N SER A 33 -1.45 4.62 -9.85
CA SER A 33 -1.73 6.01 -10.20
C SER A 33 -1.64 6.88 -8.96
N ALA A 34 -0.99 8.04 -9.03
CA ALA A 34 -0.86 8.96 -7.91
C ALA A 34 -2.23 9.50 -7.47
N ALA A 35 -3.10 9.84 -8.41
CA ALA A 35 -4.44 10.35 -8.11
C ALA A 35 -5.29 9.29 -7.38
N ASP A 36 -5.30 8.05 -7.88
CA ASP A 36 -6.01 6.95 -7.22
C ASP A 36 -5.39 6.60 -5.86
N ALA A 37 -4.06 6.75 -5.70
CA ALA A 37 -3.40 6.53 -4.42
C ALA A 37 -3.84 7.56 -3.37
N ASP A 38 -3.94 8.83 -3.73
CA ASP A 38 -4.40 9.89 -2.84
C ASP A 38 -5.86 9.67 -2.44
N ASP A 39 -6.73 9.33 -3.38
CA ASP A 39 -8.14 9.02 -3.13
C ASP A 39 -8.28 7.79 -2.22
N LEU A 40 -7.48 6.75 -2.46
CA LEU A 40 -7.46 5.54 -1.64
C LEU A 40 -6.99 5.84 -0.21
N CYS A 41 -5.93 6.64 -0.07
CA CYS A 41 -5.44 7.08 1.24
C CYS A 41 -6.53 7.81 2.02
N GLN A 42 -7.17 8.81 1.38
CA GLN A 42 -8.22 9.59 2.01
C GLN A 42 -9.39 8.71 2.43
N ALA A 43 -9.90 7.85 1.55
CA ALA A 43 -11.00 6.95 1.86
C ALA A 43 -10.67 5.96 2.99
N ALA A 44 -9.44 5.43 3.02
CA ALA A 44 -8.99 4.54 4.09
C ALA A 44 -8.87 5.26 5.43
N LEU A 45 -8.37 6.49 5.44
CA LEU A 45 -8.29 7.32 6.65
C LEU A 45 -9.68 7.65 7.21
N GLU A 46 -10.62 8.02 6.35
CA GLU A 46 -12.03 8.26 6.76
C GLU A 46 -12.65 7.02 7.40
N LYS A 47 -12.46 5.85 6.76
CA LYS A 47 -12.94 4.57 7.32
C LYS A 47 -12.29 4.25 8.67
N ALA A 48 -10.98 4.47 8.80
CA ALA A 48 -10.25 4.23 10.03
C ALA A 48 -10.73 5.14 11.17
N LEU A 49 -10.94 6.42 10.90
CA LEU A 49 -11.47 7.36 11.89
C LEU A 49 -12.89 6.97 12.34
N ASN A 50 -13.74 6.57 11.42
CA ASN A 50 -15.11 6.10 11.72
C ASN A 50 -15.10 4.76 12.49
N ALA A 51 -14.13 3.89 12.23
CA ALA A 51 -13.97 2.59 12.89
C ALA A 51 -13.02 2.64 14.09
N ARG A 52 -12.60 3.81 14.56
CA ARG A 52 -11.61 3.99 15.64
C ARG A 52 -11.91 3.16 16.88
N ALA A 53 -13.19 3.04 17.27
CA ALA A 53 -13.60 2.25 18.43
C ALA A 53 -13.33 0.73 18.28
N GLN A 54 -13.07 0.25 17.07
CA GLN A 54 -12.73 -1.15 16.78
C GLN A 54 -11.22 -1.42 16.90
N TRP A 55 -10.40 -0.37 16.90
CA TRP A 55 -8.97 -0.54 17.12
C TRP A 55 -8.65 -0.73 18.58
N VAL A 56 -7.84 -1.74 18.87
CA VAL A 56 -7.40 -2.06 20.24
C VAL A 56 -6.04 -1.43 20.49
N PRO A 57 -5.90 -0.48 21.43
CA PRO A 57 -4.62 0.10 21.81
C PRO A 57 -3.57 -0.96 22.14
N GLY A 58 -2.33 -0.77 21.69
CA GLY A 58 -1.23 -1.71 21.87
C GLY A 58 -1.18 -2.82 20.81
N THR A 59 -2.14 -2.89 19.87
CA THR A 59 -2.04 -3.74 18.69
C THR A 59 -1.37 -2.98 17.53
N ARG A 60 -1.00 -3.71 16.47
CA ARG A 60 -0.33 -3.13 15.31
C ARG A 60 -1.28 -2.29 14.46
N LEU A 61 -1.23 -0.97 14.62
CA LEU A 61 -2.03 -0.02 13.85
C LEU A 61 -1.70 -0.08 12.35
N ASP A 62 -0.44 -0.29 11.98
CA ASP A 62 -0.02 -0.40 10.59
C ASP A 62 -0.71 -1.57 9.87
N SER A 63 -0.72 -2.77 10.45
CA SER A 63 -1.40 -3.94 9.86
C SER A 63 -2.90 -3.72 9.74
N TRP A 64 -3.52 -3.10 10.73
CA TRP A 64 -4.94 -2.76 10.69
C TRP A 64 -5.27 -1.75 9.58
N MET A 65 -4.44 -0.72 9.42
CA MET A 65 -4.58 0.28 8.36
C MET A 65 -4.37 -0.32 6.96
N TYR A 66 -3.36 -1.17 6.76
CA TYR A 66 -3.14 -1.85 5.49
C TYR A 66 -4.32 -2.73 5.09
N ARG A 67 -4.95 -3.42 6.05
CA ARG A 67 -6.16 -4.20 5.80
C ARG A 67 -7.33 -3.32 5.37
N ILE A 68 -7.56 -2.19 6.05
CA ILE A 68 -8.61 -1.21 5.67
C ILE A 68 -8.33 -0.71 4.25
N MET A 69 -7.11 -0.32 3.95
CA MET A 69 -6.72 0.22 2.66
C MET A 69 -6.91 -0.79 1.53
N ARG A 70 -6.45 -2.02 1.72
CA ARG A 70 -6.62 -3.10 0.76
C ARG A 70 -8.10 -3.40 0.49
N ASN A 71 -8.90 -3.53 1.54
CA ASN A 71 -10.33 -3.78 1.39
C ASN A 71 -11.02 -2.62 0.66
N THR A 72 -10.66 -1.38 0.98
CA THR A 72 -11.18 -0.20 0.29
C THR A 72 -10.82 -0.21 -1.19
N TRP A 73 -9.59 -0.59 -1.53
CA TRP A 73 -9.16 -0.72 -2.92
C TRP A 73 -9.92 -1.80 -3.68
N ILE A 74 -10.12 -2.99 -3.09
CA ILE A 74 -10.90 -4.07 -3.69
C ILE A 74 -12.35 -3.62 -3.95
N ASP A 75 -12.96 -2.95 -2.99
CA ASP A 75 -14.32 -2.43 -3.13
C ASP A 75 -14.43 -1.39 -4.26
N THR A 76 -13.45 -0.49 -4.34
CA THR A 76 -13.36 0.52 -5.40
C THR A 76 -13.18 -0.13 -6.79
N ALA A 77 -12.28 -1.11 -6.89
CA ALA A 77 -12.05 -1.83 -8.14
C ALA A 77 -13.32 -2.58 -8.60
N ARG A 78 -14.02 -3.24 -7.69
CA ARG A 78 -15.30 -3.91 -7.98
C ARG A 78 -16.39 -2.93 -8.41
N ALA A 79 -16.45 -1.75 -7.78
CA ALA A 79 -17.40 -0.70 -8.15
C ALA A 79 -17.12 -0.16 -9.56
N ARG A 80 -15.84 0.07 -9.90
CA ARG A 80 -15.41 0.51 -11.25
C ARG A 80 -15.76 -0.54 -12.32
N THR A 81 -15.51 -1.82 -12.05
CA THR A 81 -15.88 -2.91 -12.99
C THR A 81 -17.36 -2.93 -13.25
N ARG A 82 -18.20 -2.86 -12.22
CA ARG A 82 -19.67 -2.81 -12.37
C ARG A 82 -20.13 -1.58 -13.13
N ALA A 83 -19.52 -0.42 -12.89
CA ALA A 83 -19.85 0.81 -13.62
C ALA A 83 -19.43 0.71 -15.10
N ALA A 84 -18.28 0.12 -15.41
CA ALA A 84 -17.81 -0.11 -16.77
C ALA A 84 -18.70 -1.08 -17.56
N GLU A 85 -19.28 -2.07 -16.90
CA GLU A 85 -20.28 -2.98 -17.51
C GLU A 85 -21.59 -2.27 -17.87
N THR A 86 -21.92 -1.17 -17.18
CA THR A 86 -23.15 -0.40 -17.38
C THR A 86 -22.98 0.75 -18.38
N PHE A 87 -21.75 1.28 -18.54
CA PHE A 87 -21.39 2.35 -19.46
C PHE A 87 -20.32 1.87 -20.43
N VAL A 88 -20.61 1.92 -21.74
CA VAL A 88 -19.63 1.64 -22.80
C VAL A 88 -18.55 2.73 -22.78
N ALA A 89 -17.35 2.31 -22.47
CA ALA A 89 -16.02 2.90 -22.62
C ALA A 89 -15.88 4.42 -22.88
N GLU A 90 -15.27 5.12 -21.94
CA GLU A 90 -14.33 6.20 -22.22
C GLU A 90 -12.97 5.85 -21.62
N GLU A 91 -11.92 5.97 -22.45
CA GLU A 91 -10.55 5.60 -22.10
C GLU A 91 -10.01 6.45 -20.96
N ALA A 92 -9.55 5.80 -19.88
CA ALA A 92 -8.82 6.46 -18.81
C ALA A 92 -7.33 6.54 -19.17
N GLY A 93 -6.87 7.75 -19.48
CA GLY A 93 -5.47 8.07 -19.68
C GLY A 93 -4.63 7.86 -18.44
N THR A 94 -3.49 7.20 -18.61
CA THR A 94 -2.44 7.07 -17.59
C THR A 94 -1.79 8.43 -17.34
N SER A 95 -1.97 8.98 -16.14
CA SER A 95 -1.24 10.15 -15.67
C SER A 95 -0.17 9.73 -14.67
N VAL A 96 1.08 9.80 -15.10
CA VAL A 96 2.25 9.67 -14.24
C VAL A 96 2.70 11.08 -13.87
N THR A 97 2.49 11.49 -12.63
CA THR A 97 3.19 12.64 -12.05
C THR A 97 3.23 12.54 -10.53
N GLY A 98 4.41 12.38 -10.02
CA GLY A 98 4.75 12.54 -8.60
C GLY A 98 6.19 13.03 -8.55
N ASP A 99 6.37 14.35 -8.57
CA ASP A 99 7.66 15.00 -8.42
C ASP A 99 7.99 15.09 -6.93
N ASP A 100 8.95 14.27 -6.49
CA ASP A 100 9.59 14.44 -5.20
C ASP A 100 11.05 14.80 -5.47
N ALA A 101 11.52 15.88 -4.85
CA ALA A 101 12.84 16.46 -5.09
C ALA A 101 13.98 15.54 -4.61
N SER A 102 14.21 14.49 -5.35
CA SER A 102 15.40 13.64 -5.25
C SER A 102 16.37 14.01 -6.39
N THR A 103 17.66 13.79 -6.16
CA THR A 103 18.69 13.98 -7.21
C THR A 103 18.26 13.24 -8.49
N VAL A 104 18.61 13.75 -9.66
CA VAL A 104 18.22 13.20 -10.97
C VAL A 104 18.45 11.67 -11.03
N GLU A 105 19.56 11.21 -10.48
CA GLU A 105 19.96 9.80 -10.46
C GLU A 105 19.04 8.93 -9.56
N ALA A 106 18.69 9.41 -8.37
CA ALA A 106 17.73 8.75 -7.49
C ALA A 106 16.31 8.73 -8.08
N GLY A 107 15.95 9.75 -8.85
CA GLY A 107 14.69 9.82 -9.58
C GLY A 107 14.59 8.80 -10.71
N VAL A 108 15.68 8.51 -11.42
CA VAL A 108 15.72 7.47 -12.46
C VAL A 108 15.54 6.08 -11.86
N VAL A 109 16.33 5.74 -10.85
CA VAL A 109 16.23 4.44 -10.14
C VAL A 109 14.82 4.22 -9.56
N ARG A 110 14.23 5.26 -8.99
CA ARG A 110 12.86 5.17 -8.45
C ARG A 110 11.84 4.86 -9.55
N ARG A 111 11.93 5.52 -10.71
CA ARG A 111 11.04 5.27 -11.85
C ARG A 111 11.18 3.84 -12.39
N GLU A 112 12.38 3.31 -12.43
CA GLU A 112 12.62 1.92 -12.85
C GLU A 112 11.96 0.93 -11.88
N ILE A 113 12.10 1.14 -10.57
CA ILE A 113 11.45 0.33 -9.54
C ILE A 113 9.93 0.43 -9.65
N ASP A 114 9.38 1.64 -9.78
CA ASP A 114 7.93 1.85 -9.92
C ASP A 114 7.39 1.18 -11.19
N THR A 115 8.13 1.25 -12.29
CA THR A 115 7.78 0.57 -13.55
C THR A 115 7.77 -0.95 -13.37
N ALA A 116 8.82 -1.50 -12.76
CA ALA A 116 8.92 -2.94 -12.51
C ALA A 116 7.81 -3.41 -11.54
N MET A 117 7.53 -2.66 -10.48
CA MET A 117 6.43 -2.93 -9.55
C MET A 117 5.07 -2.93 -10.27
N ASN A 118 4.84 -1.94 -11.15
CA ASN A 118 3.59 -1.84 -11.91
C ASN A 118 3.40 -2.95 -12.94
N ALA A 119 4.47 -3.59 -13.39
CA ALA A 119 4.43 -4.73 -14.28
C ALA A 119 4.08 -6.06 -13.57
N LEU A 120 4.20 -6.11 -12.23
CA LEU A 120 3.82 -7.29 -11.47
C LEU A 120 2.30 -7.53 -11.50
N PRO A 121 1.86 -8.80 -11.52
CA PRO A 121 0.48 -9.15 -11.18
C PRO A 121 0.09 -8.58 -9.81
N ASP A 122 -1.15 -8.13 -9.64
CA ASP A 122 -1.62 -7.46 -8.43
C ASP A 122 -1.32 -8.24 -7.15
N GLU A 123 -1.56 -9.55 -7.16
CA GLU A 123 -1.32 -10.41 -6.00
C GLU A 123 0.16 -10.52 -5.60
N GLN A 124 1.08 -10.48 -6.57
CA GLN A 124 2.51 -10.50 -6.32
C GLN A 124 2.98 -9.13 -5.83
N ARG A 125 2.44 -8.06 -6.44
CA ARG A 125 2.75 -6.68 -6.07
C ARG A 125 2.33 -6.38 -4.63
N GLU A 126 1.13 -6.79 -4.21
CA GLU A 126 0.65 -6.65 -2.83
C GLU A 126 1.58 -7.35 -1.83
N ALA A 127 1.97 -8.60 -2.12
CA ALA A 127 2.88 -9.37 -1.27
C ALA A 127 4.26 -8.71 -1.15
N VAL A 128 4.83 -8.27 -2.27
CA VAL A 128 6.11 -7.56 -2.32
C VAL A 128 6.03 -6.23 -1.56
N ALA A 129 4.99 -5.45 -1.78
CA ALA A 129 4.80 -4.17 -1.12
C ALA A 129 4.75 -4.31 0.41
N LEU A 130 3.94 -5.23 0.92
CA LEU A 130 3.80 -5.41 2.37
C LEU A 130 5.08 -5.95 3.04
N VAL A 131 5.75 -6.92 2.42
CA VAL A 131 6.89 -7.58 3.05
C VAL A 131 8.21 -6.85 2.78
N LEU A 132 8.52 -6.51 1.52
CA LEU A 132 9.81 -5.94 1.15
C LEU A 132 9.87 -4.42 1.29
N ILE A 133 8.77 -3.72 1.04
CA ILE A 133 8.74 -2.25 1.10
C ILE A 133 8.31 -1.79 2.49
N GLU A 134 7.20 -2.32 3.02
CA GLU A 134 6.66 -1.90 4.31
C GLU A 134 7.22 -2.70 5.50
N GLY A 135 7.95 -3.78 5.24
CA GLY A 135 8.68 -4.52 6.26
C GLY A 135 7.81 -5.33 7.21
N LEU A 136 6.60 -5.74 6.80
CA LEU A 136 5.76 -6.59 7.62
C LEU A 136 6.37 -7.99 7.76
N ALA A 137 6.21 -8.59 8.94
CA ALA A 137 6.46 -10.01 9.09
C ALA A 137 5.52 -10.83 8.21
N TYR A 138 5.95 -11.98 7.74
CA TYR A 138 5.16 -12.85 6.84
C TYR A 138 3.77 -13.17 7.41
N LYS A 139 3.70 -13.45 8.71
CA LYS A 139 2.43 -13.70 9.39
C LYS A 139 1.47 -12.51 9.26
N ASP A 140 1.96 -11.31 9.58
CA ASP A 140 1.14 -10.08 9.54
C ASP A 140 0.70 -9.75 8.10
N ALA A 141 1.59 -9.91 7.11
CA ALA A 141 1.26 -9.71 5.71
C ALA A 141 0.22 -10.73 5.21
N ALA A 142 0.33 -12.00 5.61
CA ALA A 142 -0.65 -13.03 5.28
C ALA A 142 -2.03 -12.70 5.88
N GLU A 143 -2.07 -12.21 7.11
CA GLU A 143 -3.30 -11.75 7.76
C GLU A 143 -3.90 -10.51 7.08
N VAL A 144 -3.08 -9.55 6.66
CA VAL A 144 -3.55 -8.36 5.90
C VAL A 144 -4.17 -8.77 4.58
N LEU A 145 -3.55 -9.73 3.88
CA LEU A 145 -4.02 -10.22 2.58
C LEU A 145 -5.14 -11.27 2.68
N ASP A 146 -5.43 -11.75 3.89
CA ASP A 146 -6.40 -12.82 4.14
C ASP A 146 -6.10 -14.08 3.30
N ILE A 147 -4.84 -14.53 3.34
CA ILE A 147 -4.35 -15.70 2.60
C ILE A 147 -3.50 -16.60 3.50
N PRO A 148 -3.39 -17.90 3.16
CA PRO A 148 -2.46 -18.80 3.85
C PRO A 148 -0.99 -18.35 3.69
N MET A 149 -0.17 -18.61 4.71
CA MET A 149 1.27 -18.27 4.71
C MET A 149 2.01 -18.86 3.50
N GLY A 150 1.69 -20.08 3.09
CA GLY A 150 2.29 -20.72 1.91
C GLY A 150 1.94 -19.99 0.60
N THR A 151 0.73 -19.44 0.50
CA THR A 151 0.30 -18.62 -0.63
C THR A 151 1.07 -17.29 -0.65
N LEU A 152 1.21 -16.62 0.49
CA LEU A 152 2.02 -15.41 0.59
C LEU A 152 3.45 -15.68 0.14
N THR A 153 4.08 -16.74 0.67
CA THR A 153 5.47 -17.10 0.35
C THR A 153 5.65 -17.34 -1.15
N SER A 154 4.75 -18.07 -1.79
CA SER A 154 4.85 -18.34 -3.22
C SER A 154 4.64 -17.09 -4.09
N ARG A 155 3.70 -16.18 -3.70
CA ARG A 155 3.51 -14.88 -4.38
C ARG A 155 4.75 -14.00 -4.23
N LEU A 156 5.32 -13.95 -3.03
CA LEU A 156 6.52 -13.16 -2.74
C LEU A 156 7.74 -13.65 -3.53
N VAL A 157 7.96 -14.97 -3.58
CA VAL A 157 9.07 -15.56 -4.36
C VAL A 157 8.95 -15.22 -5.83
N ARG A 158 7.77 -15.41 -6.44
CA ARG A 158 7.54 -15.09 -7.86
C ARG A 158 7.68 -13.60 -8.14
N GLY A 159 7.08 -12.74 -7.30
CA GLY A 159 7.18 -11.29 -7.45
C GLY A 159 8.62 -10.79 -7.34
N ARG A 160 9.37 -11.30 -6.35
CA ARG A 160 10.78 -10.99 -6.19
C ARG A 160 11.63 -11.43 -7.38
N GLN A 161 11.39 -12.62 -7.90
CA GLN A 161 12.12 -13.12 -9.07
C GLN A 161 11.81 -12.30 -10.33
N ALA A 162 10.56 -11.94 -10.55
CA ALA A 162 10.17 -11.08 -11.66
C ALA A 162 10.82 -9.69 -11.57
N LEU A 163 10.87 -9.07 -10.37
CA LEU A 163 11.56 -7.80 -10.15
C LEU A 163 13.05 -7.91 -10.43
N MET A 164 13.70 -8.98 -9.97
CA MET A 164 15.15 -9.18 -10.22
C MET A 164 15.45 -9.30 -11.72
N THR A 165 14.60 -9.99 -12.48
CA THR A 165 14.74 -10.08 -13.94
C THR A 165 14.56 -8.71 -14.60
N MET A 166 13.47 -8.01 -14.31
CA MET A 166 13.18 -6.70 -14.91
C MET A 166 14.23 -5.63 -14.58
N LEU A 167 14.70 -5.59 -13.32
CA LEU A 167 15.71 -4.60 -12.89
C LEU A 167 17.13 -5.02 -13.30
N GLY A 168 17.41 -6.30 -13.45
CA GLY A 168 18.69 -6.81 -13.96
C GLY A 168 18.86 -6.65 -15.46
N GLU A 169 17.80 -6.60 -16.25
CA GLU A 169 17.82 -6.32 -17.67
C GLU A 169 17.92 -4.81 -17.99
N ALA A 170 17.60 -3.95 -17.01
CA ALA A 170 17.70 -2.50 -17.13
C ALA A 170 19.11 -1.96 -16.79
N ALA A 171 19.99 -2.78 -16.22
CA ALA A 171 21.37 -2.44 -15.90
C ALA A 171 22.33 -2.90 -17.01
#